data_1f3b4d3556161cc0c667ccb6465d8dd4
#
_entry.id   1f3b4d3556161cc0c667ccb6465d8dd4
#
_cell.length_a   1.000
_cell.length_b   1.000
_cell.length_c   1.000
_cell.angle_alpha   90.00
_cell.angle_beta   90.00
_cell.angle_gamma   90.00
#
_symmetry.space_group_name_H-M   'P 1'
#
loop_
_entity.id
_entity.type
_entity.pdbx_description
1 polymer ?
#
loop_
_entity_poly.entity_id
_entity_poly.type
_entity_poly.pdbx_seq_one_letter_code
_entity_poly.pdbx_strand_id
1 'polypeptide(L)'
;MTSVKRLLCGVNISSYVTIEMDGVCKLNDLVGGLQVVCLEDIPQTFSKGQTVTLKGENAKKYIQYRGEDVEANARRMQRQQQFLSALINQAGNAVMSDFSSLTKFYDALSPYFLTNVSFAQITYLAQNCLTMNFGDSIDYKTINGTLTQGEDWVEFTADENSVLETVIDVFYVVKQ
;
A
#
# COMPACT_ATOMS: atom_id res chain seq x y z
N MET A 1 -5.81 -13.78 -8.63
CA MET A 1 -4.63 -14.54 -8.16
C MET A 1 -3.79 -15.17 -9.27
N THR A 2 -4.36 -15.70 -10.34
CA THR A 2 -3.62 -16.35 -11.45
C THR A 2 -2.61 -15.41 -12.12
N SER A 3 -2.98 -14.17 -12.39
CA SER A 3 -2.09 -13.18 -13.04
C SER A 3 -0.89 -12.82 -12.16
N VAL A 4 -1.12 -12.60 -10.84
CA VAL A 4 -0.04 -12.31 -9.88
C VAL A 4 0.90 -13.51 -9.73
N LYS A 5 0.35 -14.73 -9.64
CA LYS A 5 1.16 -15.95 -9.59
C LYS A 5 2.03 -16.11 -10.85
N ARG A 6 1.47 -15.78 -12.03
CA ARG A 6 2.23 -15.82 -13.30
C ARG A 6 3.34 -14.78 -13.31
N LEU A 7 3.07 -13.54 -12.89
CA LEU A 7 4.05 -12.47 -12.79
C LEU A 7 5.20 -12.86 -11.84
N LEU A 8 4.89 -13.47 -10.71
CA LEU A 8 5.87 -13.85 -9.67
C LEU A 8 6.41 -15.28 -9.86
N CYS A 9 6.69 -15.70 -11.10
CA CYS A 9 7.37 -16.95 -11.44
C CYS A 9 6.73 -18.21 -10.80
N GLY A 10 5.42 -18.21 -10.60
CA GLY A 10 4.69 -19.35 -10.05
C GLY A 10 4.65 -19.46 -8.53
N VAL A 11 5.15 -18.46 -7.79
CA VAL A 11 5.05 -18.41 -6.32
C VAL A 11 3.62 -18.68 -5.88
N ASN A 12 3.45 -19.53 -4.88
CA ASN A 12 2.12 -19.90 -4.38
C ASN A 12 1.55 -18.79 -3.50
N ILE A 13 0.63 -18.02 -4.06
CA ILE A 13 -0.13 -16.99 -3.34
C ILE A 13 -1.41 -17.63 -2.80
N SER A 14 -1.46 -17.88 -1.51
CA SER A 14 -2.59 -18.53 -0.84
C SER A 14 -3.62 -17.58 -0.26
N SER A 15 -3.21 -16.34 0.01
CA SER A 15 -4.05 -15.35 0.69
C SER A 15 -4.07 -14.03 -0.07
N TYR A 16 -5.18 -13.34 0.02
CA TYR A 16 -5.35 -12.01 -0.56
C TYR A 16 -6.23 -11.12 0.31
N VAL A 17 -6.00 -9.83 0.21
CA VAL A 17 -6.88 -8.78 0.70
C VAL A 17 -7.01 -7.74 -0.40
N THR A 18 -8.23 -7.42 -0.78
CA THR A 18 -8.54 -6.27 -1.63
C THR A 18 -9.36 -5.28 -0.82
N ILE A 19 -9.02 -4.01 -0.89
CA ILE A 19 -9.75 -2.96 -0.20
C ILE A 19 -10.16 -1.88 -1.20
N GLU A 20 -11.38 -1.40 -1.08
CA GLU A 20 -11.86 -0.26 -1.84
C GLU A 20 -11.20 1.03 -1.33
N MET A 21 -11.08 2.02 -2.20
CA MET A 21 -10.45 3.30 -1.85
C MET A 21 -11.17 4.01 -0.69
N ASP A 22 -12.49 3.89 -0.62
CA ASP A 22 -13.28 4.48 0.47
C ASP A 22 -12.97 3.78 1.81
N GLY A 23 -12.67 2.48 1.79
CA GLY A 23 -12.19 1.75 2.97
C GLY A 23 -10.81 2.24 3.44
N VAL A 24 -9.90 2.53 2.51
CA VAL A 24 -8.59 3.13 2.85
C VAL A 24 -8.77 4.49 3.51
N CYS A 25 -9.63 5.35 2.96
CA CYS A 25 -9.95 6.65 3.55
C CYS A 25 -10.64 6.49 4.91
N LYS A 26 -11.52 5.50 5.05
CA LYS A 26 -12.19 5.20 6.32
C LYS A 26 -11.21 4.79 7.41
N LEU A 27 -10.24 3.92 7.09
CA LEU A 27 -9.18 3.55 8.05
C LEU A 27 -8.34 4.77 8.45
N ASN A 28 -7.96 5.59 7.47
CA ASN A 28 -7.25 6.83 7.72
C ASN A 28 -7.99 7.74 8.71
N ASP A 29 -9.29 7.89 8.55
CA ASP A 29 -10.10 8.72 9.44
C ASP A 29 -10.24 8.10 10.84
N LEU A 30 -10.34 6.77 10.94
CA LEU A 30 -10.40 6.04 12.21
C LEU A 30 -9.12 6.18 13.04
N VAL A 31 -7.96 6.28 12.39
CA VAL A 31 -6.69 6.56 13.09
C VAL A 31 -6.44 8.05 13.33
N GLY A 32 -7.41 8.91 13.03
CA GLY A 32 -7.35 10.36 13.27
C GLY A 32 -6.80 11.19 12.10
N GLY A 33 -6.53 10.57 10.96
CA GLY A 33 -5.92 11.18 9.78
C GLY A 33 -4.39 11.13 9.83
N LEU A 34 -3.77 11.15 8.66
CA LEU A 34 -2.31 11.05 8.53
C LEU A 34 -1.68 12.41 8.28
N GLN A 35 -0.63 12.71 9.03
CA GLN A 35 0.20 13.88 8.77
C GLN A 35 1.28 13.52 7.76
N VAL A 36 1.35 14.25 6.65
CA VAL A 36 2.34 14.05 5.59
C VAL A 36 2.90 15.38 5.12
N VAL A 37 4.12 15.34 4.56
CA VAL A 37 4.67 16.44 3.78
C VAL A 37 4.34 16.20 2.31
N CYS A 38 3.63 17.14 1.68
CA CYS A 38 3.21 16.99 0.29
C CYS A 38 4.40 16.88 -0.65
N LEU A 39 4.42 15.80 -1.46
CA LEU A 39 5.54 15.50 -2.36
C LEU A 39 5.50 16.34 -3.65
N GLU A 40 4.33 16.83 -4.05
CA GLU A 40 4.13 17.68 -5.23
C GLU A 40 2.94 18.61 -5.05
N ASP A 41 2.84 19.60 -5.95
CA ASP A 41 1.67 20.46 -6.01
C ASP A 41 0.46 19.68 -6.56
N ILE A 42 -0.66 19.74 -5.85
CA ILE A 42 -1.94 19.23 -6.32
C ILE A 42 -2.88 20.42 -6.49
N PRO A 43 -3.29 20.75 -7.72
CA PRO A 43 -4.04 21.96 -8.01
C PRO A 43 -5.23 22.15 -7.08
N GLN A 44 -5.42 23.36 -6.60
CA GLN A 44 -6.51 23.81 -5.72
C GLN A 44 -6.60 23.06 -4.36
N THR A 45 -5.59 22.24 -4.00
CA THR A 45 -5.68 21.42 -2.79
C THR A 45 -4.42 21.48 -1.93
N PHE A 46 -3.23 21.18 -2.50
CA PHE A 46 -1.99 21.04 -1.74
C PHE A 46 -0.82 21.67 -2.46
N SER A 47 0.14 22.22 -1.69
CA SER A 47 1.42 22.72 -2.19
C SER A 47 2.56 21.80 -1.79
N LYS A 48 3.54 21.59 -2.68
CA LYS A 48 4.75 20.83 -2.41
C LYS A 48 5.48 21.35 -1.17
N GLY A 49 5.90 20.45 -0.28
CA GLY A 49 6.57 20.78 0.96
C GLY A 49 5.65 21.21 2.10
N GLN A 50 4.38 21.41 1.86
CA GLN A 50 3.39 21.72 2.89
C GLN A 50 3.14 20.48 3.78
N THR A 51 3.18 20.66 5.10
CA THR A 51 2.73 19.63 6.05
C THR A 51 1.23 19.73 6.21
N VAL A 52 0.52 18.64 5.95
CA VAL A 52 -0.94 18.57 6.00
C VAL A 52 -1.42 17.34 6.74
N THR A 53 -2.62 17.43 7.34
CA THR A 53 -3.32 16.26 7.86
C THR A 53 -4.35 15.80 6.83
N LEU A 54 -4.13 14.61 6.27
CA LEU A 54 -5.03 14.02 5.29
C LEU A 54 -6.22 13.39 6.00
N LYS A 55 -7.45 13.80 5.63
CA LYS A 55 -8.72 13.24 6.10
C LYS A 55 -9.76 13.23 5.00
N GLY A 56 -10.66 12.24 5.02
CA GLY A 56 -11.78 12.13 4.10
C GLY A 56 -11.39 12.34 2.64
N GLU A 57 -12.11 13.23 1.95
CA GLU A 57 -11.88 13.53 0.53
C GLU A 57 -10.45 14.07 0.22
N ASN A 58 -9.82 14.75 1.17
CA ASN A 58 -8.45 15.24 0.98
C ASN A 58 -7.44 14.08 0.93
N ALA A 59 -7.64 13.05 1.73
CA ALA A 59 -6.84 11.81 1.64
C ALA A 59 -7.03 11.15 0.27
N LYS A 60 -8.28 11.02 -0.17
CA LYS A 60 -8.63 10.46 -1.47
C LYS A 60 -7.99 11.24 -2.62
N LYS A 61 -8.11 12.56 -2.63
CA LYS A 61 -7.45 13.42 -3.62
C LYS A 61 -5.95 13.22 -3.64
N TYR A 62 -5.30 13.16 -2.47
CA TYR A 62 -3.85 13.01 -2.37
C TYR A 62 -3.35 11.71 -3.01
N ILE A 63 -3.99 10.59 -2.74
CA ILE A 63 -3.55 9.26 -3.22
C ILE A 63 -4.01 8.94 -4.64
N GLN A 64 -5.07 9.59 -5.14
CA GLN A 64 -5.61 9.35 -6.48
C GLN A 64 -5.12 10.34 -7.52
N TYR A 65 -4.67 11.53 -7.11
CA TYR A 65 -4.23 12.56 -8.06
C TYR A 65 -3.22 11.99 -9.07
N ARG A 66 -3.40 12.34 -10.31
CA ARG A 66 -2.51 12.01 -11.41
C ARG A 66 -2.40 13.22 -12.33
N GLY A 67 -1.19 13.76 -12.46
CA GLY A 67 -0.87 14.75 -13.49
C GLY A 67 -0.96 14.17 -14.90
N GLU A 68 -0.75 15.00 -15.90
CA GLU A 68 -0.87 14.61 -17.32
C GLU A 68 0.47 14.22 -17.96
N ASP A 69 1.58 14.46 -17.28
CA ASP A 69 2.92 14.19 -17.80
C ASP A 69 3.36 12.72 -17.61
N VAL A 70 4.44 12.34 -18.30
CA VAL A 70 4.96 10.97 -18.34
C VAL A 70 5.32 10.43 -16.95
N GLU A 71 5.80 11.29 -16.04
CA GLU A 71 6.22 10.89 -14.69
C GLU A 71 5.07 10.88 -13.67
N ALA A 72 3.88 11.33 -14.07
CA ALA A 72 2.73 11.44 -13.19
C ALA A 72 2.38 10.14 -12.46
N ASN A 73 2.55 9.01 -13.13
CA ASN A 73 2.31 7.70 -12.53
C ASN A 73 3.32 7.36 -11.43
N ALA A 74 4.60 7.64 -11.66
CA ALA A 74 5.67 7.41 -10.68
C ALA A 74 5.46 8.27 -9.43
N ARG A 75 5.12 9.57 -9.60
CA ARG A 75 4.82 10.46 -8.48
C ARG A 75 3.58 10.01 -7.70
N ARG A 76 2.52 9.53 -8.38
CA ARG A 76 1.36 8.95 -7.71
C ARG A 76 1.76 7.74 -6.88
N MET A 77 2.60 6.83 -7.40
CA MET A 77 3.11 5.68 -6.64
C MET A 77 3.88 6.11 -5.40
N GLN A 78 4.74 7.14 -5.49
CA GLN A 78 5.47 7.67 -4.33
C GLN A 78 4.53 8.21 -3.24
N ARG A 79 3.46 8.94 -3.62
CA ARG A 79 2.45 9.39 -2.66
C ARG A 79 1.69 8.23 -2.02
N GLN A 80 1.34 7.22 -2.80
CA GLN A 80 0.68 6.01 -2.28
C GLN A 80 1.59 5.26 -1.30
N GLN A 81 2.89 5.13 -1.59
CA GLN A 81 3.87 4.53 -0.68
C GLN A 81 4.00 5.34 0.62
N GLN A 82 4.15 6.68 0.52
CA GLN A 82 4.19 7.56 1.68
C GLN A 82 2.94 7.41 2.56
N PHE A 83 1.77 7.47 1.93
CA PHE A 83 0.49 7.31 2.63
C PHE A 83 0.36 5.95 3.30
N LEU A 84 0.67 4.88 2.59
CA LEU A 84 0.56 3.51 3.09
C LEU A 84 1.52 3.27 4.27
N SER A 85 2.76 3.73 4.18
CA SER A 85 3.73 3.64 5.28
C SER A 85 3.23 4.35 6.54
N ALA A 86 2.76 5.60 6.39
CA ALA A 86 2.21 6.37 7.50
C ALA A 86 0.96 5.70 8.10
N LEU A 87 0.07 5.15 7.25
CA LEU A 87 -1.15 4.47 7.68
C LEU A 87 -0.84 3.21 8.49
N ILE A 88 0.06 2.36 8.00
CA ILE A 88 0.46 1.12 8.68
C ILE A 88 1.08 1.44 10.04
N ASN A 89 1.98 2.42 10.09
CA ASN A 89 2.62 2.83 11.36
C ASN A 89 1.58 3.37 12.35
N GLN A 90 0.68 4.24 11.92
CA GLN A 90 -0.31 4.83 12.81
C GLN A 90 -1.37 3.82 13.27
N ALA A 91 -1.86 2.95 12.36
CA ALA A 91 -2.78 1.88 12.71
C ALA A 91 -2.12 0.84 13.62
N GLY A 92 -0.85 0.48 13.37
CA GLY A 92 -0.05 -0.38 14.22
C GLY A 92 0.09 0.17 15.63
N ASN A 93 0.46 1.45 15.76
CA ASN A 93 0.55 2.12 17.07
C ASN A 93 -0.80 2.14 17.81
N ALA A 94 -1.91 2.35 17.12
CA ALA A 94 -3.24 2.29 17.73
C ALA A 94 -3.56 0.89 18.27
N VAL A 95 -3.23 -0.17 17.53
CA VAL A 95 -3.41 -1.57 17.96
C VAL A 95 -2.45 -1.94 19.09
N MET A 96 -1.20 -1.44 19.07
CA MET A 96 -0.25 -1.62 20.17
C MET A 96 -0.72 -0.98 21.48
N SER A 97 -1.31 0.20 21.39
CA SER A 97 -1.83 0.93 22.55
C SER A 97 -3.12 0.32 23.11
N ASP A 98 -3.99 -0.15 22.22
CA ASP A 98 -5.25 -0.83 22.55
C ASP A 98 -5.56 -1.89 21.49
N PHE A 99 -5.31 -3.16 21.85
CA PHE A 99 -5.53 -4.28 20.93
C PHE A 99 -6.99 -4.40 20.46
N SER A 100 -7.95 -3.86 21.22
CA SER A 100 -9.36 -3.82 20.79
C SER A 100 -9.58 -2.96 19.53
N SER A 101 -8.64 -2.07 19.22
CA SER A 101 -8.65 -1.28 17.98
C SER A 101 -8.62 -2.16 16.73
N LEU A 102 -7.99 -3.35 16.77
CA LEU A 102 -8.00 -4.29 15.66
C LEU A 102 -9.42 -4.74 15.30
N THR A 103 -10.23 -5.08 16.30
CA THR A 103 -11.65 -5.45 16.10
C THR A 103 -12.44 -4.25 15.56
N LYS A 104 -12.25 -3.07 16.11
CA LYS A 104 -12.92 -1.84 15.64
C LYS A 104 -12.58 -1.54 14.18
N PHE A 105 -11.31 -1.70 13.79
CA PHE A 105 -10.89 -1.53 12.40
C PHE A 105 -11.50 -2.59 11.49
N TYR A 106 -11.47 -3.85 11.90
CA TYR A 106 -12.04 -4.95 11.13
C TYR A 106 -13.54 -4.72 10.88
N ASP A 107 -14.32 -4.43 11.93
CA ASP A 107 -15.76 -4.21 11.84
C ASP A 107 -16.10 -3.01 10.94
N ALA A 108 -15.37 -1.91 11.10
CA ALA A 108 -15.59 -0.70 10.32
C ALA A 108 -15.20 -0.84 8.85
N LEU A 109 -14.23 -1.71 8.54
CA LEU A 109 -13.70 -1.92 7.18
C LEU A 109 -14.34 -3.11 6.48
N SER A 110 -15.01 -4.02 7.20
CA SER A 110 -15.59 -5.23 6.62
C SER A 110 -16.48 -5.01 5.39
N PRO A 111 -17.23 -3.90 5.25
CA PRO A 111 -18.00 -3.61 4.04
C PRO A 111 -17.14 -3.20 2.83
N TYR A 112 -15.86 -2.85 3.04
CA TYR A 112 -14.98 -2.25 2.03
C TYR A 112 -13.86 -3.17 1.58
N PHE A 113 -13.75 -4.38 2.15
CA PHE A 113 -12.71 -5.31 1.72
C PHE A 113 -13.25 -6.69 1.37
N LEU A 114 -12.55 -7.34 0.46
CA LEU A 114 -12.75 -8.75 0.12
C LEU A 114 -11.47 -9.51 0.40
N THR A 115 -11.57 -10.58 1.20
CA THR A 115 -10.43 -11.40 1.58
C THR A 115 -10.83 -12.85 1.81
N ASN A 116 -9.88 -13.77 1.65
CA ASN A 116 -10.01 -15.16 2.12
C ASN A 116 -9.28 -15.38 3.46
N VAL A 117 -8.76 -14.32 4.09
CA VAL A 117 -8.10 -14.38 5.40
C VAL A 117 -9.15 -14.24 6.49
N SER A 118 -9.24 -15.17 7.41
CA SER A 118 -10.17 -15.10 8.54
C SER A 118 -9.72 -14.07 9.58
N PHE A 119 -10.66 -13.56 10.39
CA PHE A 119 -10.32 -12.63 11.47
C PHE A 119 -9.31 -13.23 12.47
N ALA A 120 -9.38 -14.53 12.75
CA ALA A 120 -8.41 -15.22 13.60
C ALA A 120 -6.98 -15.17 13.00
N GLN A 121 -6.85 -15.34 11.69
CA GLN A 121 -5.57 -15.21 11.01
C GLN A 121 -5.06 -13.77 11.01
N ILE A 122 -5.95 -12.79 10.81
CA ILE A 122 -5.59 -11.35 10.93
C ILE A 122 -5.09 -11.06 12.35
N THR A 123 -5.78 -11.55 13.38
CA THR A 123 -5.38 -11.38 14.78
C THR A 123 -4.00 -12.01 15.05
N TYR A 124 -3.78 -13.23 14.56
CA TYR A 124 -2.48 -13.89 14.68
C TYR A 124 -1.36 -13.11 13.99
N LEU A 125 -1.59 -12.63 12.76
CA LEU A 125 -0.64 -11.80 12.04
C LEU A 125 -0.36 -10.49 12.79
N ALA A 126 -1.39 -9.81 13.27
CA ALA A 126 -1.23 -8.57 14.02
C ALA A 126 -0.38 -8.78 15.28
N GLN A 127 -0.64 -9.84 16.05
CA GLN A 127 0.16 -10.16 17.25
C GLN A 127 1.63 -10.40 16.92
N ASN A 128 1.92 -11.14 15.85
CA ASN A 128 3.30 -11.37 15.43
C ASN A 128 3.96 -10.11 14.87
N CYS A 129 3.21 -9.31 14.13
CA CYS A 129 3.70 -8.03 13.63
C CYS A 129 4.05 -7.05 14.76
N LEU A 130 3.28 -7.02 15.83
CA LEU A 130 3.56 -6.16 16.99
C LEU A 130 4.85 -6.53 17.72
N THR A 131 5.31 -7.78 17.61
CA THR A 131 6.60 -8.23 18.17
C THR A 131 7.79 -7.91 17.26
N MET A 132 7.54 -7.63 16.00
CA MET A 132 8.54 -7.15 15.05
C MET A 132 8.61 -5.63 15.20
N ASN A 133 9.80 -5.10 15.41
CA ASN A 133 10.01 -3.67 15.22
C ASN A 133 9.69 -3.37 13.75
N PHE A 134 8.48 -2.86 13.49
CA PHE A 134 8.23 -2.16 12.24
C PHE A 134 9.16 -0.95 12.27
N GLY A 135 10.40 -1.17 11.83
CA GLY A 135 11.35 -0.09 11.65
C GLY A 135 10.73 1.00 10.77
N ASP A 136 11.28 2.16 10.82
CA ASP A 136 10.75 3.38 10.20
C ASP A 136 10.52 3.31 8.68
N SER A 137 10.77 2.16 8.04
CA SER A 137 10.61 1.99 6.59
C SER A 137 10.05 0.63 6.19
N ILE A 138 8.94 0.65 5.46
CA ILE A 138 8.49 -0.50 4.68
C ILE A 138 9.42 -0.61 3.47
N ASP A 139 10.01 -1.79 3.27
CA ASP A 139 10.85 -2.07 2.11
C ASP A 139 9.97 -2.31 0.86
N TYR A 140 9.96 -1.33 -0.03
CA TYR A 140 9.24 -1.40 -1.29
C TYR A 140 10.15 -1.99 -2.38
N LYS A 141 9.78 -3.15 -2.91
CA LYS A 141 10.45 -3.74 -4.06
C LYS A 141 9.83 -3.24 -5.35
N THR A 142 10.65 -2.80 -6.28
CA THR A 142 10.21 -2.33 -7.60
C THR A 142 10.75 -3.27 -8.66
N ILE A 143 9.85 -3.76 -9.51
CA ILE A 143 10.23 -4.54 -10.69
C ILE A 143 10.56 -3.56 -11.81
N ASN A 144 11.74 -3.68 -12.39
CA ASN A 144 12.14 -2.89 -13.56
C ASN A 144 11.43 -3.39 -14.83
N GLY A 145 11.32 -2.50 -15.81
CA GLY A 145 10.68 -2.82 -17.08
C GLY A 145 10.65 -1.62 -18.01
N THR A 146 10.03 -1.82 -19.16
CA THR A 146 9.88 -0.79 -20.20
C THR A 146 8.43 -0.39 -20.37
N LEU A 147 8.21 0.91 -20.56
CA LEU A 147 6.91 1.46 -20.92
C LEU A 147 6.88 1.61 -22.44
N THR A 148 5.88 1.01 -23.08
CA THR A 148 5.61 1.13 -24.51
C THR A 148 4.26 1.80 -24.72
N GLN A 149 4.19 2.73 -25.68
CA GLN A 149 2.93 3.33 -26.09
C GLN A 149 2.21 2.34 -27.01
N GLY A 150 1.13 1.73 -26.53
CA GLY A 150 0.19 0.97 -27.34
C GLY A 150 -0.80 1.89 -28.08
N GLU A 151 -1.74 1.32 -28.82
CA GLU A 151 -2.75 2.08 -29.57
C GLU A 151 -3.67 2.89 -28.64
N ASP A 152 -4.16 2.28 -27.54
CA ASP A 152 -5.10 2.90 -26.59
C ASP A 152 -4.49 3.16 -25.20
N TRP A 153 -3.44 2.41 -24.82
CA TRP A 153 -2.91 2.39 -23.46
C TRP A 153 -1.38 2.33 -23.45
N VAL A 154 -0.78 2.88 -22.39
CA VAL A 154 0.63 2.65 -22.10
C VAL A 154 0.78 1.26 -21.46
N GLU A 155 1.58 0.40 -22.08
CA GLU A 155 1.86 -0.95 -21.60
C GLU A 155 3.19 -0.98 -20.85
N PHE A 156 3.23 -1.72 -19.76
CA PHE A 156 4.46 -1.98 -19.01
C PHE A 156 4.88 -3.43 -19.21
N THR A 157 6.05 -3.63 -19.80
CA THR A 157 6.69 -4.94 -19.93
C THR A 157 7.75 -5.10 -18.85
N ALA A 158 7.52 -6.00 -17.90
CA ALA A 158 8.46 -6.27 -16.82
C ALA A 158 9.73 -6.95 -17.34
N ASP A 159 10.89 -6.57 -16.80
CA ASP A 159 12.15 -7.27 -17.02
C ASP A 159 12.16 -8.60 -16.26
N GLU A 160 12.33 -9.70 -16.96
CA GLU A 160 12.25 -11.05 -16.39
C GLU A 160 13.33 -11.30 -15.31
N ASN A 161 14.54 -10.75 -15.48
CA ASN A 161 15.60 -10.88 -14.49
C ASN A 161 15.26 -10.09 -13.23
N SER A 162 14.74 -8.87 -13.37
CA SER A 162 14.28 -8.06 -12.25
C SER A 162 13.14 -8.72 -11.47
N VAL A 163 12.23 -9.40 -12.17
CA VAL A 163 11.16 -10.20 -11.53
C VAL A 163 11.78 -11.35 -10.73
N LEU A 164 12.70 -12.11 -11.35
CA LEU A 164 13.32 -13.28 -10.72
C LEU A 164 14.14 -12.88 -9.49
N GLU A 165 14.97 -11.85 -9.60
CA GLU A 165 15.74 -11.30 -8.47
C GLU A 165 14.83 -10.88 -7.32
N THR A 166 13.75 -10.16 -7.62
CA THR A 166 12.76 -9.73 -6.61
C THR A 166 12.09 -10.95 -5.95
N VAL A 167 11.72 -11.96 -6.72
CA VAL A 167 11.11 -13.18 -6.19
C VAL A 167 12.09 -13.94 -5.28
N ILE A 168 13.35 -14.07 -5.67
CA ILE A 168 14.38 -14.73 -4.85
C ILE A 168 14.58 -13.94 -3.54
N ASP A 169 14.74 -12.65 -3.62
CA ASP A 169 14.98 -11.79 -2.46
C ASP A 169 13.83 -11.80 -1.44
N VAL A 170 12.59 -11.83 -1.92
CA VAL A 170 11.41 -11.72 -1.04
C VAL A 170 10.92 -13.08 -0.53
N PHE A 171 10.98 -14.13 -1.34
CA PHE A 171 10.31 -15.40 -1.03
C PHE A 171 11.27 -16.56 -0.74
N TYR A 172 12.57 -16.41 -0.99
CA TYR A 172 13.52 -17.48 -0.82
C TYR A 172 14.70 -17.07 0.05
N VAL A 173 15.05 -17.92 0.99
CA VAL A 173 16.28 -17.77 1.77
C VAL A 173 17.37 -18.59 1.07
N VAL A 174 18.44 -17.96 0.64
CA VAL A 174 19.61 -18.67 0.11
C VAL A 174 20.20 -19.48 1.25
N LYS A 175 20.15 -20.82 1.15
CA LYS A 175 20.88 -21.69 2.08
C LYS A 175 22.37 -21.51 1.82
N GLN A 176 23.07 -20.98 2.80
CA GLN A 176 24.53 -20.99 2.85
C GLN A 176 25.05 -22.38 3.14
#